data_07aa73d716363987f4df224ba755fa3f
#
_entry.id   07aa73d716363987f4df224ba755fa3f
#
_cell.length_a   1.000
_cell.length_b   1.000
_cell.length_c   1.000
_cell.angle_alpha   90.00
_cell.angle_beta   90.00
_cell.angle_gamma   90.00
#
_symmetry.space_group_name_H-M   'P 1'
#
loop_
_entity.id
_entity.type
_entity.pdbx_description
1 polymer ?
#
loop_
_entity_poly.entity_id
_entity_poly.type
_entity_poly.pdbx_seq_one_letter_code
_entity_poly.pdbx_strand_id
1 'polypeptide(L)'
;MPNQTISLCETCYRHVPAERFEKDGQMMLGKTCPKHGYQEATLDINIDFYKGQQYQKRRPSSYWLDITNRCNLDCPHCYQMPDNNSKDPGIDYLLSEVMGWPDNGQPVSLVGAEPTVRKDLPDLVLAIQALPIKTRNVIIVTNGVYLAKWDYVSRFEGIPNLKWTFGLNHPDYNGGQIRTKQMEGLENCIKLGLDVKTLTYTLANLEQLADVMHEVQKFKINARIQLGVEIGRVPEGDFKELYLSELVSVAEQFCKDNGWTWEPDLIGGNRTHFAVRINGIEHKFIKWCDVRTIDLEEVQSESWASIVPGKPMSPLLHQVILRDQAVNRGQMLLDTVPEKYRHE
;
A
#
# COMPACT_ATOMS: atom_id res chain seq x y z
N MET A 1 9.19 2.92 25.22
CA MET A 1 8.03 2.38 24.45
C MET A 1 7.45 1.21 25.21
N PRO A 2 6.14 0.99 25.27
CA PRO A 2 5.63 -0.26 25.83
C PRO A 2 6.17 -1.41 24.97
N ASN A 3 6.80 -2.39 25.62
CA ASN A 3 7.31 -3.57 24.91
C ASN A 3 6.18 -4.51 24.52
N GLN A 4 5.05 -4.47 25.25
CA GLN A 4 3.88 -5.31 25.00
C GLN A 4 2.97 -4.72 23.95
N THR A 5 2.40 -5.60 23.12
CA THR A 5 1.48 -5.29 22.03
C THR A 5 0.54 -6.48 21.77
N ILE A 6 -0.22 -6.39 20.70
CA ILE A 6 -1.07 -7.47 20.19
C ILE A 6 -0.66 -7.78 18.76
N SER A 7 -0.55 -9.07 18.42
CA SER A 7 -0.24 -9.54 17.07
C SER A 7 -1.19 -10.64 16.63
N LEU A 8 -0.91 -11.27 15.50
CA LEU A 8 -1.63 -12.43 14.98
C LEU A 8 -0.78 -13.69 15.10
N CYS A 9 -1.39 -14.79 15.49
CA CYS A 9 -0.76 -16.11 15.37
C CYS A 9 -0.58 -16.47 13.89
N GLU A 10 0.60 -16.89 13.48
CA GLU A 10 0.92 -17.23 12.08
C GLU A 10 0.12 -18.41 11.54
N THR A 11 -0.33 -19.31 12.43
CA THR A 11 -1.05 -20.53 12.05
C THR A 11 -2.56 -20.36 12.08
N CYS A 12 -3.11 -19.64 13.08
CA CYS A 12 -4.56 -19.54 13.27
C CYS A 12 -5.09 -18.10 13.21
N TYR A 13 -4.24 -17.14 12.95
CA TYR A 13 -4.55 -15.71 12.77
C TYR A 13 -5.34 -15.06 13.92
N ARG A 14 -5.48 -15.74 15.04
CA ARG A 14 -6.10 -15.15 16.24
C ARG A 14 -5.23 -14.04 16.81
N HIS A 15 -5.86 -13.04 17.38
CA HIS A 15 -5.17 -12.05 18.18
C HIS A 15 -4.50 -12.74 19.37
N VAL A 16 -3.21 -12.48 19.53
CA VAL A 16 -2.39 -13.04 20.60
C VAL A 16 -1.57 -11.95 21.27
N PRO A 17 -1.29 -12.08 22.57
CA PRO A 17 -0.33 -11.22 23.24
C PRO A 17 1.02 -11.34 22.55
N ALA A 18 1.68 -10.19 22.38
CA ALA A 18 2.97 -10.10 21.77
C ALA A 18 3.85 -9.07 22.49
N GLU A 19 5.15 -9.18 22.31
CA GLU A 19 6.10 -8.22 22.85
C GLU A 19 7.21 -7.94 21.84
N ARG A 20 7.69 -6.71 21.85
CA ARG A 20 8.88 -6.29 21.13
C ARG A 20 10.08 -6.41 22.04
N PHE A 21 11.13 -7.07 21.59
CA PHE A 21 12.35 -7.24 22.37
C PHE A 21 13.59 -7.21 21.48
N GLU A 22 14.72 -6.90 22.11
CA GLU A 22 16.02 -6.85 21.45
C GLU A 22 16.71 -8.21 21.55
N LYS A 23 17.26 -8.69 20.43
CA LYS A 23 18.04 -9.91 20.35
C LYS A 23 19.12 -9.74 19.30
N ASP A 24 20.38 -9.91 19.70
CA ASP A 24 21.55 -9.86 18.80
C ASP A 24 21.62 -8.59 17.91
N GLY A 25 21.26 -7.42 18.45
CA GLY A 25 21.24 -6.15 17.73
C GLY A 25 20.05 -5.95 16.80
N GLN A 26 19.09 -6.87 16.80
CA GLN A 26 17.88 -6.84 16.01
C GLN A 26 16.67 -6.52 16.89
N MET A 27 15.61 -5.96 16.27
CA MET A 27 14.31 -5.84 16.92
C MET A 27 13.43 -7.01 16.52
N MET A 28 12.94 -7.72 17.50
CA MET A 28 12.11 -8.91 17.38
C MET A 28 10.67 -8.65 17.83
N LEU A 29 9.75 -9.41 17.30
CA LEU A 29 8.37 -9.54 17.77
C LEU A 29 8.15 -10.99 18.22
N GLY A 30 8.01 -11.19 19.52
CA GLY A 30 7.63 -12.49 20.11
C GLY A 30 6.16 -12.54 20.42
N LYS A 31 5.51 -13.66 20.16
CA LYS A 31 4.06 -13.84 20.37
C LYS A 31 3.75 -15.27 20.81
N THR A 32 2.77 -15.41 21.68
CA THR A 32 2.40 -16.71 22.25
C THR A 32 0.94 -17.03 21.95
N CYS A 33 0.74 -18.05 21.13
CA CYS A 33 -0.57 -18.59 20.86
C CYS A 33 -0.88 -19.75 21.81
N PRO A 34 -2.07 -19.76 22.48
CA PRO A 34 -2.44 -20.88 23.37
C PRO A 34 -2.52 -22.24 22.68
N LYS A 35 -2.73 -22.25 21.33
CA LYS A 35 -2.83 -23.51 20.55
C LYS A 35 -1.53 -23.88 19.84
N HIS A 36 -0.74 -22.87 19.42
CA HIS A 36 0.41 -23.12 18.52
C HIS A 36 1.76 -22.75 19.13
N GLY A 37 1.74 -22.34 20.43
CA GLY A 37 2.96 -22.06 21.18
C GLY A 37 3.60 -20.71 20.83
N TYR A 38 4.89 -20.59 21.14
CA TYR A 38 5.67 -19.40 20.92
C TYR A 38 6.13 -19.29 19.47
N GLN A 39 6.04 -18.08 18.92
CA GLN A 39 6.48 -17.71 17.57
C GLN A 39 7.26 -16.40 17.67
N GLU A 40 8.32 -16.23 16.90
CA GLU A 40 9.07 -14.97 16.82
C GLU A 40 9.41 -14.61 15.38
N ALA A 41 9.47 -13.30 15.09
CA ALA A 41 9.86 -12.75 13.79
C ALA A 41 10.72 -11.51 13.97
N THR A 42 11.62 -11.24 13.02
CA THR A 42 12.43 -10.03 12.99
C THR A 42 11.62 -8.86 12.43
N LEU A 43 11.52 -7.78 13.18
CA LEU A 43 10.92 -6.52 12.72
C LEU A 43 11.92 -5.70 11.90
N ASP A 44 13.15 -5.59 12.41
CA ASP A 44 14.27 -4.96 11.71
C ASP A 44 15.61 -5.49 12.25
N ILE A 45 16.59 -5.62 11.38
CA ILE A 45 17.92 -6.13 11.70
C ILE A 45 18.84 -5.08 12.30
N ASN A 46 18.44 -3.81 12.30
CA ASN A 46 19.19 -2.70 12.87
C ASN A 46 18.40 -2.05 13.99
N ILE A 47 18.76 -2.37 15.22
CA ILE A 47 18.07 -1.90 16.43
C ILE A 47 18.15 -0.38 16.60
N ASP A 48 19.28 0.25 16.22
CA ASP A 48 19.46 1.69 16.38
C ASP A 48 18.60 2.43 15.35
N PHE A 49 18.55 1.95 14.11
CA PHE A 49 17.61 2.46 13.10
C PHE A 49 16.18 2.34 13.60
N TYR A 50 15.76 1.16 14.05
CA TYR A 50 14.39 0.92 14.52
C TYR A 50 14.01 1.82 15.71
N LYS A 51 14.89 1.97 16.70
CA LYS A 51 14.67 2.85 17.86
C LYS A 51 14.71 4.34 17.49
N GLY A 52 15.50 4.70 16.48
CA GLY A 52 15.59 6.06 15.96
C GLY A 52 14.35 6.51 15.18
N GLN A 53 13.53 5.56 14.71
CA GLN A 53 12.26 5.90 14.03
C GLN A 53 11.30 6.50 15.05
N GLN A 54 11.00 7.80 14.88
CA GLN A 54 10.01 8.47 15.73
C GLN A 54 8.62 8.01 15.37
N TYR A 55 7.99 7.30 16.31
CA TYR A 55 6.59 6.93 16.16
C TYR A 55 5.70 8.16 16.37
N GLN A 56 5.06 8.60 15.30
CA GLN A 56 3.99 9.60 15.37
C GLN A 56 2.67 8.98 14.94
N LYS A 57 1.69 9.06 15.83
CA LYS A 57 0.31 8.70 15.50
C LYS A 57 -0.19 9.67 14.41
N ARG A 58 -0.22 9.22 13.17
CA ARG A 58 -0.67 10.03 12.03
C ARG A 58 -2.16 9.87 11.82
N ARG A 59 -2.79 10.95 11.35
CA ARG A 59 -4.14 10.85 10.78
C ARG A 59 -4.04 10.15 9.42
N PRO A 60 -5.07 9.38 9.03
CA PRO A 60 -5.14 8.82 7.68
C PRO A 60 -4.88 9.90 6.63
N SER A 61 -4.07 9.59 5.62
CA SER A 61 -3.80 10.54 4.52
C SER A 61 -4.94 10.60 3.51
N SER A 62 -5.79 9.59 3.47
CA SER A 62 -6.98 9.49 2.63
C SER A 62 -7.88 8.36 3.11
N TYR A 63 -9.15 8.39 2.69
CA TYR A 63 -10.06 7.25 2.82
C TYR A 63 -10.00 6.39 1.55
N TRP A 64 -9.98 5.08 1.71
CA TRP A 64 -9.88 4.15 0.61
C TRP A 64 -11.23 3.54 0.30
N LEU A 65 -11.67 3.71 -0.95
CA LEU A 65 -12.91 3.17 -1.48
C LEU A 65 -12.58 2.08 -2.51
N ASP A 66 -12.89 0.83 -2.19
CA ASP A 66 -12.78 -0.30 -3.11
C ASP A 66 -13.92 -0.22 -4.13
N ILE A 67 -13.59 0.09 -5.39
CA ILE A 67 -14.60 0.33 -6.42
C ILE A 67 -14.76 -0.83 -7.40
N THR A 68 -13.83 -1.77 -7.43
CA THR A 68 -13.86 -2.94 -8.32
C THR A 68 -12.94 -4.04 -7.81
N ASN A 69 -13.35 -5.30 -8.01
CA ASN A 69 -12.48 -6.46 -7.79
C ASN A 69 -11.92 -7.02 -9.11
N ARG A 70 -12.11 -6.32 -10.22
CA ARG A 70 -11.63 -6.71 -11.55
C ARG A 70 -10.31 -6.03 -11.88
N CYS A 71 -9.46 -6.70 -12.66
CA CYS A 71 -8.20 -6.15 -13.14
C CYS A 71 -7.93 -6.56 -14.59
N ASN A 72 -7.21 -5.72 -15.32
CA ASN A 72 -6.74 -6.00 -16.67
C ASN A 72 -5.36 -6.72 -16.68
N LEU A 73 -4.80 -7.02 -15.51
CA LEU A 73 -3.53 -7.74 -15.33
C LEU A 73 -3.74 -8.97 -14.47
N ASP A 74 -2.82 -9.92 -14.64
CA ASP A 74 -2.72 -11.14 -13.82
C ASP A 74 -1.31 -11.23 -13.22
N CYS A 75 -0.96 -10.26 -12.38
CA CYS A 75 0.37 -10.16 -11.79
C CYS A 75 0.61 -11.35 -10.83
N PRO A 76 1.76 -12.04 -10.94
CA PRO A 76 2.09 -13.17 -10.08
C PRO A 76 2.19 -12.77 -8.60
N HIS A 77 2.62 -11.54 -8.32
CA HIS A 77 2.78 -10.99 -6.97
C HIS A 77 1.59 -10.12 -6.55
N CYS A 78 0.40 -10.37 -7.09
CA CYS A 78 -0.77 -9.57 -6.78
C CYS A 78 -1.33 -9.92 -5.41
N TYR A 79 -1.37 -8.94 -4.52
CA TYR A 79 -2.00 -9.09 -3.22
C TYR A 79 -3.54 -8.97 -3.29
N GLN A 80 -4.13 -8.36 -4.35
CA GLN A 80 -5.56 -8.16 -4.50
C GLN A 80 -6.34 -9.39 -4.99
N MET A 81 -5.68 -10.36 -5.60
CA MET A 81 -6.31 -11.58 -6.15
C MET A 81 -7.61 -11.26 -6.92
N PRO A 82 -7.53 -10.52 -8.06
CA PRO A 82 -8.71 -10.05 -8.78
C PRO A 82 -9.62 -11.20 -9.22
N ASP A 83 -10.93 -10.95 -9.23
CA ASP A 83 -11.94 -11.80 -9.84
C ASP A 83 -12.65 -11.03 -10.96
N ASN A 84 -12.35 -11.35 -12.21
CA ASN A 84 -12.92 -10.69 -13.38
C ASN A 84 -14.38 -11.05 -13.64
N ASN A 85 -14.94 -12.04 -12.95
CA ASN A 85 -16.37 -12.39 -12.99
C ASN A 85 -17.20 -11.60 -11.97
N SER A 86 -16.55 -10.89 -11.04
CA SER A 86 -17.24 -10.08 -10.05
C SER A 86 -17.97 -8.89 -10.70
N LYS A 87 -19.09 -8.48 -10.09
CA LYS A 87 -19.81 -7.27 -10.46
C LYS A 87 -19.28 -6.08 -9.67
N ASP A 88 -19.10 -4.95 -10.35
CA ASP A 88 -18.75 -3.71 -9.68
C ASP A 88 -19.92 -3.18 -8.85
N PRO A 89 -19.64 -2.59 -7.66
CA PRO A 89 -20.67 -1.88 -6.91
C PRO A 89 -21.24 -0.70 -7.73
N GLY A 90 -22.54 -0.45 -7.61
CA GLY A 90 -23.18 0.71 -8.24
C GLY A 90 -22.66 2.04 -7.66
N ILE A 91 -22.74 3.12 -8.45
CA ILE A 91 -22.31 4.46 -8.02
C ILE A 91 -23.05 4.89 -6.75
N ASP A 92 -24.37 4.71 -6.69
CA ASP A 92 -25.18 5.12 -5.52
C ASP A 92 -24.73 4.43 -4.22
N TYR A 93 -24.38 3.13 -4.30
CA TYR A 93 -23.81 2.42 -3.16
C TYR A 93 -22.46 3.03 -2.73
N LEU A 94 -21.55 3.28 -3.67
CA LEU A 94 -20.25 3.87 -3.39
C LEU A 94 -20.36 5.28 -2.81
N LEU A 95 -21.31 6.09 -3.29
CA LEU A 95 -21.60 7.41 -2.71
C LEU A 95 -22.13 7.31 -1.28
N SER A 96 -22.99 6.31 -1.00
CA SER A 96 -23.50 6.08 0.35
C SER A 96 -22.38 5.68 1.34
N GLU A 97 -21.40 4.90 0.90
CA GLU A 97 -20.21 4.58 1.69
C GLU A 97 -19.40 5.85 2.02
N VAL A 98 -19.12 6.69 1.02
CA VAL A 98 -18.38 7.96 1.22
C VAL A 98 -19.12 8.89 2.17
N MET A 99 -20.43 9.00 2.05
CA MET A 99 -21.27 9.82 2.94
C MET A 99 -21.29 9.30 4.39
N GLY A 100 -21.02 8.02 4.61
CA GLY A 100 -20.89 7.42 5.94
C GLY A 100 -19.56 7.68 6.64
N TRP A 101 -18.59 8.28 5.96
CA TRP A 101 -17.27 8.56 6.55
C TRP A 101 -17.23 9.87 7.31
N PRO A 102 -16.29 10.03 8.27
CA PRO A 102 -16.08 11.30 8.94
C PRO A 102 -15.71 12.40 7.94
N ASP A 103 -16.47 13.49 7.93
CA ASP A 103 -16.23 14.66 7.05
C ASP A 103 -15.13 15.56 7.61
N ASN A 104 -13.90 15.10 7.55
CA ASN A 104 -12.70 15.78 8.07
C ASN A 104 -11.80 16.38 6.98
N GLY A 105 -12.28 16.40 5.72
CA GLY A 105 -11.56 16.95 4.58
C GLY A 105 -10.50 16.03 3.98
N GLN A 106 -10.41 14.76 4.40
CA GLN A 106 -9.48 13.79 3.82
C GLN A 106 -9.88 13.44 2.38
N PRO A 107 -8.89 13.27 1.46
CA PRO A 107 -9.16 12.80 0.10
C PRO A 107 -9.83 11.44 0.06
N VAL A 108 -10.59 11.17 -0.99
CA VAL A 108 -11.12 9.84 -1.33
C VAL A 108 -10.16 9.18 -2.31
N SER A 109 -9.55 8.07 -1.92
CA SER A 109 -8.71 7.24 -2.80
C SER A 109 -9.53 6.11 -3.38
N LEU A 110 -9.70 6.11 -4.69
CA LEU A 110 -10.34 5.05 -5.46
C LEU A 110 -9.32 3.95 -5.69
N VAL A 111 -9.59 2.80 -5.10
CA VAL A 111 -8.74 1.63 -5.13
C VAL A 111 -9.55 0.39 -5.54
N GLY A 112 -9.01 -0.76 -5.38
CA GLY A 112 -9.55 -2.07 -5.74
C GLY A 112 -8.49 -2.81 -6.52
N ALA A 113 -8.89 -3.78 -7.37
CA ALA A 113 -7.91 -4.49 -8.18
C ALA A 113 -7.30 -3.55 -9.24
N GLU A 114 -8.15 -2.98 -10.13
CA GLU A 114 -7.72 -1.91 -11.04
C GLU A 114 -8.89 -0.94 -11.34
N PRO A 115 -8.90 0.26 -10.78
CA PRO A 115 -9.98 1.23 -10.99
C PRO A 115 -10.30 1.55 -12.45
N THR A 116 -9.29 1.60 -13.32
CA THR A 116 -9.47 1.99 -14.73
C THR A 116 -10.19 0.96 -15.58
N VAL A 117 -10.51 -0.25 -15.06
CA VAL A 117 -11.37 -1.21 -15.76
C VAL A 117 -12.85 -0.78 -15.74
N ARG A 118 -13.22 0.14 -14.83
CA ARG A 118 -14.59 0.68 -14.79
C ARG A 118 -14.80 1.67 -15.92
N LYS A 119 -15.87 1.44 -16.70
CA LYS A 119 -16.24 2.33 -17.81
C LYS A 119 -16.80 3.66 -17.31
N ASP A 120 -17.45 3.65 -16.15
CA ASP A 120 -18.10 4.79 -15.50
C ASP A 120 -17.18 5.52 -14.49
N LEU A 121 -15.85 5.26 -14.53
CA LEU A 121 -14.91 5.86 -13.58
C LEU A 121 -14.90 7.40 -13.58
N PRO A 122 -14.94 8.10 -14.74
CA PRO A 122 -15.04 9.57 -14.73
C PRO A 122 -16.34 10.06 -14.08
N ASP A 123 -17.46 9.39 -14.33
CA ASP A 123 -18.77 9.75 -13.76
C ASP A 123 -18.77 9.55 -12.24
N LEU A 124 -18.16 8.47 -11.75
CA LEU A 124 -17.98 8.21 -10.32
C LEU A 124 -17.13 9.31 -9.65
N VAL A 125 -16.03 9.73 -10.28
CA VAL A 125 -15.19 10.83 -9.76
C VAL A 125 -16.01 12.11 -9.62
N LEU A 126 -16.72 12.51 -10.66
CA LEU A 126 -17.56 13.71 -10.66
C LEU A 126 -18.69 13.61 -9.62
N ALA A 127 -19.31 12.45 -9.48
CA ALA A 127 -20.36 12.21 -8.49
C ALA A 127 -19.85 12.35 -7.05
N ILE A 128 -18.66 11.81 -6.74
CA ILE A 128 -18.02 11.99 -5.43
C ILE A 128 -17.71 13.47 -5.18
N GLN A 129 -17.20 14.18 -6.18
CA GLN A 129 -16.90 15.61 -6.06
C GLN A 129 -18.15 16.49 -5.91
N ALA A 130 -19.31 16.00 -6.32
CA ALA A 130 -20.60 16.67 -6.16
C ALA A 130 -21.22 16.47 -4.76
N LEU A 131 -20.73 15.52 -3.97
CA LEU A 131 -21.25 15.28 -2.62
C LEU A 131 -21.07 16.51 -1.72
N PRO A 132 -22.00 16.73 -0.77
CA PRO A 132 -21.93 17.83 0.19
C PRO A 132 -20.94 17.55 1.33
N ILE A 133 -19.70 17.24 0.99
CA ILE A 133 -18.61 16.92 1.92
C ILE A 133 -17.45 17.92 1.75
N LYS A 134 -16.59 18.06 2.77
CA LYS A 134 -15.50 19.04 2.79
C LYS A 134 -14.44 18.79 1.73
N THR A 135 -14.16 17.51 1.42
CA THR A 135 -13.13 17.19 0.42
C THR A 135 -13.73 17.20 -0.98
N ARG A 136 -12.96 17.70 -1.94
CA ARG A 136 -13.20 17.53 -3.37
C ARG A 136 -12.09 16.75 -4.04
N ASN A 137 -11.07 16.36 -3.24
CA ASN A 137 -9.90 15.67 -3.76
C ASN A 137 -10.20 14.18 -3.92
N VAL A 138 -10.08 13.69 -5.14
CA VAL A 138 -10.16 12.27 -5.48
C VAL A 138 -8.79 11.81 -5.97
N ILE A 139 -8.35 10.67 -5.50
CA ILE A 139 -7.09 10.05 -5.91
C ILE A 139 -7.41 8.71 -6.56
N ILE A 140 -6.97 8.48 -7.79
CA ILE A 140 -7.06 7.17 -8.43
C ILE A 140 -5.72 6.45 -8.30
N VAL A 141 -5.76 5.23 -7.76
CA VAL A 141 -4.57 4.36 -7.68
C VAL A 141 -4.69 3.33 -8.80
N THR A 142 -3.75 3.34 -9.74
CA THR A 142 -3.85 2.55 -10.98
C THR A 142 -2.54 1.92 -11.38
N ASN A 143 -2.61 0.80 -12.11
CA ASN A 143 -1.46 0.23 -12.81
C ASN A 143 -1.10 0.98 -14.11
N GLY A 144 -1.91 1.94 -14.55
CA GLY A 144 -1.65 2.85 -15.66
C GLY A 144 -1.85 2.28 -17.08
N VAL A 145 -2.07 0.98 -17.23
CA VAL A 145 -2.09 0.30 -18.54
C VAL A 145 -3.21 0.82 -19.46
N TYR A 146 -4.41 1.08 -18.94
CA TYR A 146 -5.49 1.64 -19.76
C TYR A 146 -5.25 3.10 -20.17
N LEU A 147 -4.46 3.84 -19.39
CA LEU A 147 -4.11 5.23 -19.70
C LEU A 147 -3.15 5.36 -20.90
N ALA A 148 -2.54 4.25 -21.36
CA ALA A 148 -1.83 4.21 -22.63
C ALA A 148 -2.75 4.49 -23.84
N LYS A 149 -4.06 4.24 -23.71
CA LYS A 149 -5.04 4.54 -24.76
C LYS A 149 -5.47 6.00 -24.68
N TRP A 150 -5.11 6.80 -25.67
CA TRP A 150 -5.40 8.23 -25.69
C TRP A 150 -6.89 8.54 -25.50
N ASP A 151 -7.77 7.83 -26.23
CA ASP A 151 -9.23 8.02 -26.13
C ASP A 151 -9.78 7.72 -24.72
N TYR A 152 -9.07 6.87 -23.95
CA TYR A 152 -9.48 6.58 -22.58
C TYR A 152 -8.98 7.67 -21.62
N VAL A 153 -7.71 8.03 -21.68
CA VAL A 153 -7.11 8.99 -20.74
C VAL A 153 -7.66 10.40 -20.94
N SER A 154 -7.97 10.81 -22.18
CA SER A 154 -8.57 12.13 -22.49
C SER A 154 -9.93 12.36 -21.83
N ARG A 155 -10.65 11.31 -21.41
CA ARG A 155 -11.90 11.44 -20.66
C ARG A 155 -11.74 12.09 -19.28
N PHE A 156 -10.52 12.16 -18.77
CA PHE A 156 -10.19 12.76 -17.47
C PHE A 156 -9.67 14.20 -17.60
N GLU A 157 -9.49 14.69 -18.83
CA GLU A 157 -9.03 16.04 -19.07
C GLU A 157 -10.01 17.07 -18.46
N GLY A 158 -9.47 18.04 -17.74
CA GLY A 158 -10.27 19.10 -17.12
C GLY A 158 -11.07 18.71 -15.87
N ILE A 159 -11.03 17.45 -15.40
CA ILE A 159 -11.64 17.08 -14.10
C ILE A 159 -10.81 17.71 -12.97
N PRO A 160 -11.39 18.66 -12.19
CA PRO A 160 -10.66 19.34 -11.16
C PRO A 160 -10.38 18.43 -9.95
N ASN A 161 -9.35 18.76 -9.17
CA ASN A 161 -9.04 18.06 -7.91
C ASN A 161 -8.89 16.53 -8.02
N LEU A 162 -8.61 16.03 -9.23
CA LEU A 162 -8.31 14.63 -9.49
C LEU A 162 -6.80 14.43 -9.50
N LYS A 163 -6.34 13.46 -8.73
CA LYS A 163 -4.93 13.09 -8.60
C LYS A 163 -4.71 11.63 -8.93
N TRP A 164 -3.51 11.32 -9.40
CA TRP A 164 -3.16 9.97 -9.81
C TRP A 164 -1.99 9.42 -9.01
N THR A 165 -2.09 8.17 -8.63
CA THR A 165 -0.99 7.36 -8.09
C THR A 165 -0.79 6.18 -9.01
N PHE A 166 0.41 6.08 -9.58
CA PHE A 166 0.76 5.00 -10.49
C PHE A 166 1.49 3.88 -9.77
N GLY A 167 1.00 2.65 -9.92
CA GLY A 167 1.74 1.44 -9.58
C GLY A 167 2.63 1.06 -10.76
N LEU A 168 3.91 1.38 -10.67
CA LEU A 168 4.91 1.04 -11.66
C LEU A 168 5.72 -0.17 -11.20
N ASN A 169 5.83 -1.18 -12.07
CA ASN A 169 6.65 -2.34 -11.77
C ASN A 169 8.03 -2.18 -12.39
N HIS A 170 9.07 -2.74 -11.75
CA HIS A 170 10.39 -2.83 -12.37
C HIS A 170 10.30 -3.59 -13.72
N PRO A 171 11.14 -3.28 -14.72
CA PRO A 171 11.12 -3.95 -16.03
C PRO A 171 11.17 -5.48 -15.94
N ASP A 172 11.89 -6.04 -14.98
CA ASP A 172 11.99 -7.48 -14.75
C ASP A 172 10.72 -8.11 -14.16
N TYR A 173 9.80 -7.26 -13.69
CA TYR A 173 8.55 -7.68 -13.13
C TYR A 173 7.50 -7.79 -14.24
N ASN A 174 6.92 -8.96 -14.48
CA ASN A 174 5.90 -9.21 -15.52
C ASN A 174 6.34 -9.03 -16.99
N GLY A 175 7.63 -9.12 -17.31
CA GLY A 175 8.11 -9.20 -18.70
C GLY A 175 7.79 -8.00 -19.58
N GLY A 176 8.51 -6.94 -19.44
CA GLY A 176 8.67 -5.78 -20.35
C GLY A 176 7.43 -5.14 -21.04
N GLN A 177 6.53 -5.94 -21.61
CA GLN A 177 5.37 -5.40 -22.36
C GLN A 177 4.39 -4.60 -21.50
N ILE A 178 4.16 -5.03 -20.26
CA ILE A 178 3.29 -4.30 -19.32
C ILE A 178 3.95 -2.97 -18.98
N ARG A 179 5.25 -3.00 -18.74
CA ARG A 179 6.02 -1.81 -18.42
C ARG A 179 5.92 -0.74 -19.50
N THR A 180 6.06 -1.11 -20.77
CA THR A 180 5.92 -0.17 -21.89
C THR A 180 4.56 0.54 -21.84
N LYS A 181 3.47 -0.19 -21.66
CA LYS A 181 2.12 0.40 -21.55
C LYS A 181 1.94 1.27 -20.32
N GLN A 182 2.53 0.90 -19.19
CA GLN A 182 2.51 1.73 -17.99
C GLN A 182 3.21 3.07 -18.24
N MET A 183 4.35 3.05 -18.93
CA MET A 183 5.10 4.25 -19.25
C MET A 183 4.37 5.14 -20.25
N GLU A 184 3.78 4.57 -21.32
CA GLU A 184 2.91 5.28 -22.25
C GLU A 184 1.73 5.95 -21.52
N GLY A 185 1.11 5.25 -20.57
CA GLY A 185 0.03 5.79 -19.74
C GLY A 185 0.46 6.97 -18.88
N LEU A 186 1.62 6.86 -18.24
CA LEU A 186 2.21 7.96 -17.46
C LEU A 186 2.52 9.18 -18.34
N GLU A 187 3.15 8.96 -19.49
CA GLU A 187 3.47 10.03 -20.44
C GLU A 187 2.21 10.71 -21.00
N ASN A 188 1.16 9.96 -21.29
CA ASN A 188 -0.13 10.53 -21.71
C ASN A 188 -0.76 11.40 -20.62
N CYS A 189 -0.71 10.97 -19.36
CA CYS A 189 -1.16 11.79 -18.23
C CYS A 189 -0.37 13.10 -18.14
N ILE A 190 0.94 13.03 -18.27
CA ILE A 190 1.80 14.23 -18.24
C ILE A 190 1.47 15.16 -19.42
N LYS A 191 1.30 14.63 -20.64
CA LYS A 191 0.94 15.41 -21.84
C LYS A 191 -0.42 16.14 -21.67
N LEU A 192 -1.37 15.51 -21.00
CA LEU A 192 -2.70 16.10 -20.70
C LEU A 192 -2.69 17.03 -19.49
N GLY A 193 -1.55 17.19 -18.79
CA GLY A 193 -1.47 18.00 -17.59
C GLY A 193 -2.24 17.42 -16.39
N LEU A 194 -2.48 16.11 -16.37
CA LEU A 194 -3.11 15.45 -15.23
C LEU A 194 -2.15 15.42 -14.02
N ASP A 195 -2.68 15.66 -12.82
CA ASP A 195 -1.88 15.72 -11.58
C ASP A 195 -1.44 14.30 -11.14
N VAL A 196 -0.30 13.86 -11.66
CA VAL A 196 0.33 12.61 -11.21
C VAL A 196 1.10 12.89 -9.92
N LYS A 197 0.55 12.43 -8.79
CA LYS A 197 1.02 12.76 -7.45
C LYS A 197 2.16 11.87 -6.99
N THR A 198 2.09 10.57 -7.30
CA THR A 198 3.01 9.58 -6.73
C THR A 198 3.23 8.43 -7.70
N LEU A 199 4.48 8.03 -7.85
CA LEU A 199 4.88 6.76 -8.45
C LEU A 199 5.11 5.75 -7.33
N THR A 200 4.55 4.55 -7.47
CA THR A 200 4.71 3.47 -6.47
C THR A 200 5.42 2.30 -7.12
N TYR A 201 6.48 1.84 -6.48
CA TYR A 201 7.28 0.70 -6.91
C TYR A 201 7.28 -0.37 -5.83
N THR A 202 7.18 -1.64 -6.24
CA THR A 202 7.44 -2.78 -5.37
C THR A 202 8.73 -3.44 -5.81
N LEU A 203 9.70 -3.53 -4.90
CA LEU A 203 11.01 -4.15 -5.15
C LEU A 203 10.99 -5.61 -4.73
N ALA A 204 11.44 -6.49 -5.60
CA ALA A 204 11.71 -7.89 -5.26
C ALA A 204 13.09 -8.06 -4.58
N ASN A 205 14.03 -7.16 -4.90
CA ASN A 205 15.38 -7.13 -4.32
C ASN A 205 15.94 -5.70 -4.35
N LEU A 206 17.04 -5.46 -3.64
CA LEU A 206 17.66 -4.14 -3.55
C LEU A 206 18.43 -3.73 -4.81
N GLU A 207 18.77 -4.65 -5.71
CA GLU A 207 19.46 -4.36 -6.96
C GLU A 207 18.60 -3.48 -7.89
N GLN A 208 17.28 -3.60 -7.78
CA GLN A 208 16.32 -2.80 -8.55
C GLN A 208 16.24 -1.34 -8.08
N LEU A 209 16.78 -1.01 -6.91
CA LEU A 209 16.60 0.30 -6.29
C LEU A 209 17.25 1.43 -7.12
N ALA A 210 18.43 1.20 -7.65
CA ALA A 210 19.17 2.21 -8.43
C ALA A 210 18.36 2.68 -9.65
N ASP A 211 17.82 1.74 -10.42
CA ASP A 211 17.01 2.03 -11.60
C ASP A 211 15.74 2.80 -11.25
N VAL A 212 15.05 2.37 -10.18
CA VAL A 212 13.86 3.07 -9.68
C VAL A 212 14.19 4.49 -9.24
N MET A 213 15.28 4.70 -8.51
CA MET A 213 15.68 6.05 -8.07
C MET A 213 16.02 6.95 -9.25
N HIS A 214 16.74 6.46 -10.26
CA HIS A 214 17.01 7.22 -11.48
C HIS A 214 15.71 7.60 -12.22
N GLU A 215 14.77 6.68 -12.31
CA GLU A 215 13.48 6.93 -12.97
C GLU A 215 12.65 7.99 -12.22
N VAL A 216 12.60 7.93 -10.90
CA VAL A 216 11.93 8.94 -10.07
C VAL A 216 12.53 10.32 -10.30
N GLN A 217 13.86 10.42 -10.36
CA GLN A 217 14.55 11.67 -10.64
C GLN A 217 14.27 12.21 -12.05
N LYS A 218 14.13 11.32 -13.04
CA LYS A 218 13.76 11.67 -14.41
C LYS A 218 12.39 12.33 -14.50
N PHE A 219 11.38 11.77 -13.82
CA PHE A 219 10.00 12.28 -13.86
C PHE A 219 9.76 13.44 -12.88
N LYS A 220 10.58 13.58 -11.86
CA LYS A 220 10.41 14.59 -10.78
C LYS A 220 9.04 14.49 -10.09
N ILE A 221 8.55 13.26 -9.92
CA ILE A 221 7.30 12.94 -9.24
C ILE A 221 7.64 12.22 -7.92
N ASN A 222 6.89 12.52 -6.86
CA ASN A 222 7.10 11.86 -5.56
C ASN A 222 7.02 10.34 -5.69
N ALA A 223 7.81 9.62 -4.92
CA ALA A 223 7.88 8.17 -4.98
C ALA A 223 7.46 7.49 -3.69
N ARG A 224 6.85 6.33 -3.85
CA ARG A 224 6.68 5.34 -2.80
C ARG A 224 7.38 4.07 -3.25
N ILE A 225 8.43 3.69 -2.54
CA ILE A 225 9.25 2.52 -2.84
C ILE A 225 9.04 1.52 -1.71
N GLN A 226 8.43 0.40 -2.02
CA GLN A 226 8.05 -0.61 -1.04
C GLN A 226 8.78 -1.92 -1.30
N LEU A 227 9.13 -2.60 -0.23
CA LEU A 227 9.66 -3.96 -0.29
C LEU A 227 8.52 -4.92 -0.57
N GLY A 228 8.77 -5.89 -1.44
CA GLY A 228 7.87 -7.00 -1.65
C GLY A 228 7.73 -7.84 -0.38
N VAL A 229 6.54 -8.34 -0.13
CA VAL A 229 6.22 -9.26 0.96
C VAL A 229 5.43 -10.44 0.42
N GLU A 230 5.60 -11.60 1.01
CA GLU A 230 4.93 -12.83 0.62
C GLU A 230 3.46 -12.82 1.08
N ILE A 231 2.62 -12.11 0.31
CA ILE A 231 1.19 -11.99 0.57
C ILE A 231 0.40 -12.27 -0.72
N GLY A 232 -0.75 -12.91 -0.59
CA GLY A 232 -1.63 -13.16 -1.71
C GLY A 232 -1.11 -14.26 -2.64
N ARG A 233 -0.87 -13.94 -3.91
CA ARG A 233 -0.41 -14.92 -4.93
C ARG A 233 1.08 -15.14 -4.93
N VAL A 234 1.84 -14.44 -4.13
CA VAL A 234 3.30 -14.55 -4.12
C VAL A 234 3.70 -15.98 -3.78
N PRO A 235 4.45 -16.68 -4.65
CA PRO A 235 5.00 -17.98 -4.31
C PRO A 235 5.96 -17.87 -3.13
N GLU A 236 6.02 -18.91 -2.30
CA GLU A 236 6.95 -18.98 -1.19
C GLU A 236 8.40 -18.93 -1.70
N GLY A 237 9.21 -18.04 -1.14
CA GLY A 237 10.62 -17.86 -1.51
C GLY A 237 10.88 -16.90 -2.68
N ASP A 238 9.84 -16.34 -3.31
CA ASP A 238 10.01 -15.38 -4.43
C ASP A 238 10.55 -14.02 -3.98
N PHE A 239 10.27 -13.63 -2.74
CA PHE A 239 10.85 -12.41 -2.17
C PHE A 239 11.90 -12.74 -1.12
N LYS A 240 13.08 -12.19 -1.30
CA LYS A 240 14.08 -12.19 -0.24
C LYS A 240 13.55 -11.38 0.94
N GLU A 241 13.71 -11.90 2.15
CA GLU A 241 13.39 -11.11 3.34
C GLU A 241 14.31 -9.89 3.41
N LEU A 242 13.73 -8.71 3.32
CA LEU A 242 14.42 -7.42 3.33
C LEU A 242 13.85 -6.55 4.44
N TYR A 243 14.69 -5.68 4.99
CA TYR A 243 14.32 -4.80 6.10
C TYR A 243 14.37 -3.33 5.69
N LEU A 244 13.59 -2.50 6.40
CA LEU A 244 13.52 -1.08 6.09
C LEU A 244 14.88 -0.39 6.27
N SER A 245 15.63 -0.78 7.29
CA SER A 245 16.99 -0.28 7.52
C SER A 245 17.95 -0.58 6.37
N GLU A 246 17.84 -1.76 5.75
CA GLU A 246 18.67 -2.13 4.59
C GLU A 246 18.31 -1.25 3.39
N LEU A 247 17.01 -1.13 3.08
CA LEU A 247 16.53 -0.31 1.97
C LEU A 247 16.98 1.14 2.10
N VAL A 248 16.85 1.71 3.30
CA VAL A 248 17.24 3.10 3.58
C VAL A 248 18.76 3.27 3.50
N SER A 249 19.53 2.33 4.04
CA SER A 249 20.99 2.38 4.00
C SER A 249 21.53 2.31 2.57
N VAL A 250 20.99 1.41 1.74
CA VAL A 250 21.38 1.29 0.32
C VAL A 250 21.01 2.55 -0.45
N ALA A 251 19.80 3.11 -0.21
CA ALA A 251 19.36 4.34 -0.86
C ALA A 251 20.22 5.54 -0.47
N GLU A 252 20.58 5.68 0.81
CA GLU A 252 21.44 6.76 1.28
C GLU A 252 22.85 6.66 0.69
N GLN A 253 23.42 5.45 0.67
CA GLN A 253 24.73 5.22 0.04
C GLN A 253 24.70 5.54 -1.45
N PHE A 254 23.66 5.10 -2.15
CA PHE A 254 23.46 5.42 -3.57
C PHE A 254 23.42 6.94 -3.81
N CYS A 255 22.73 7.70 -2.96
CA CYS A 255 22.71 9.16 -3.06
C CYS A 255 24.11 9.77 -2.86
N LYS A 256 24.88 9.29 -1.88
CA LYS A 256 26.25 9.74 -1.65
C LYS A 256 27.14 9.49 -2.85
N ASP A 257 27.08 8.31 -3.44
CA ASP A 257 27.90 7.90 -4.59
C ASP A 257 27.57 8.70 -5.85
N ASN A 258 26.32 9.18 -5.97
CA ASN A 258 25.86 9.98 -7.11
C ASN A 258 25.85 11.50 -6.85
N GLY A 259 26.29 11.96 -5.68
CA GLY A 259 26.28 13.38 -5.32
C GLY A 259 24.86 13.97 -5.19
N TRP A 260 23.86 13.13 -4.86
CA TRP A 260 22.47 13.56 -4.65
C TRP A 260 22.25 14.04 -3.23
N THR A 261 21.36 15.04 -3.06
CA THR A 261 20.98 15.50 -1.73
C THR A 261 20.14 14.44 -1.00
N TRP A 262 20.34 14.33 0.31
CA TRP A 262 19.61 13.42 1.17
C TRP A 262 19.12 14.19 2.40
N GLU A 263 17.82 14.46 2.48
CA GLU A 263 17.21 15.27 3.55
C GLU A 263 16.10 14.45 4.22
N PRO A 264 16.40 13.70 5.31
CA PRO A 264 15.40 12.92 6.00
C PRO A 264 14.27 13.78 6.56
N ASP A 265 13.02 13.37 6.31
CA ASP A 265 11.86 13.93 6.98
C ASP A 265 11.60 13.17 8.29
N LEU A 266 12.24 13.61 9.35
CA LEU A 266 12.13 12.99 10.67
C LEU A 266 10.71 13.06 11.27
N ILE A 267 9.86 13.94 10.73
CA ILE A 267 8.45 14.06 11.14
C ILE A 267 7.59 13.08 10.34
N GLY A 268 8.06 12.65 9.19
CA GLY A 268 7.34 11.91 8.18
C GLY A 268 7.42 10.39 8.28
N GLY A 269 8.28 9.84 9.12
CA GLY A 269 8.51 8.40 9.28
C GLY A 269 7.69 7.74 10.37
N ASN A 270 7.58 6.45 10.29
CA ASN A 270 7.21 5.54 11.36
C ASN A 270 8.05 4.26 11.19
N ARG A 271 7.81 3.22 11.99
CA ARG A 271 8.64 2.00 11.95
C ARG A 271 8.53 1.19 10.66
N THR A 272 7.48 1.41 9.87
CA THR A 272 7.28 0.77 8.57
C THR A 272 7.52 1.72 7.40
N HIS A 273 7.74 3.01 7.68
CA HIS A 273 7.90 4.05 6.68
C HIS A 273 9.08 4.96 7.03
N PHE A 274 9.91 5.25 6.05
CA PHE A 274 10.96 6.25 6.13
C PHE A 274 10.79 7.26 5.01
N ALA A 275 10.60 8.53 5.36
CA ALA A 275 10.42 9.61 4.38
C ALA A 275 11.70 10.44 4.27
N VAL A 276 12.07 10.78 3.05
CA VAL A 276 13.26 11.57 2.73
C VAL A 276 13.04 12.39 1.47
N ARG A 277 13.61 13.58 1.40
CA ARG A 277 13.71 14.35 0.15
C ARG A 277 15.06 14.08 -0.50
N ILE A 278 15.02 13.60 -1.73
CA ILE A 278 16.20 13.35 -2.55
C ILE A 278 16.13 14.32 -3.74
N ASN A 279 17.09 15.22 -3.85
CA ASN A 279 17.09 16.32 -4.84
C ASN A 279 15.75 17.09 -4.85
N GLY A 280 15.15 17.32 -3.66
CA GLY A 280 13.88 18.02 -3.50
C GLY A 280 12.62 17.19 -3.75
N ILE A 281 12.73 15.94 -4.20
CA ILE A 281 11.60 15.03 -4.49
C ILE A 281 11.36 14.14 -3.27
N GLU A 282 10.12 14.04 -2.82
CA GLU A 282 9.76 13.18 -1.71
C GLU A 282 9.83 11.70 -2.11
N HIS A 283 10.61 10.94 -1.34
CA HIS A 283 10.66 9.49 -1.39
C HIS A 283 10.14 8.92 -0.07
N LYS A 284 9.29 7.93 -0.17
CA LYS A 284 8.81 7.18 0.98
C LYS A 284 9.17 5.72 0.82
N PHE A 285 10.11 5.25 1.61
CA PHE A 285 10.49 3.85 1.69
C PHE A 285 9.57 3.12 2.65
N ILE A 286 9.08 1.94 2.28
CA ILE A 286 8.05 1.23 3.02
C ILE A 286 8.40 -0.25 3.11
N LYS A 287 8.31 -0.81 4.32
CA LYS A 287 8.20 -2.25 4.55
C LYS A 287 6.79 -2.56 5.05
N TRP A 288 6.06 -3.37 4.31
CA TRP A 288 4.76 -3.84 4.76
C TRP A 288 4.90 -4.93 5.81
N CYS A 289 3.98 -4.95 6.77
CA CYS A 289 3.86 -6.07 7.70
C CYS A 289 3.15 -7.24 7.02
N ASP A 290 3.63 -8.45 7.28
CA ASP A 290 2.91 -9.70 7.03
C ASP A 290 2.33 -10.26 8.35
N VAL A 291 1.76 -11.45 8.33
CA VAL A 291 1.22 -12.09 9.53
C VAL A 291 2.27 -12.33 10.60
N ARG A 292 3.55 -12.49 10.21
CA ARG A 292 4.68 -12.72 11.12
C ARG A 292 5.03 -11.47 11.90
N THR A 293 5.01 -10.31 11.23
CA THR A 293 5.57 -9.04 11.72
C THR A 293 4.52 -8.02 12.14
N ILE A 294 3.22 -8.35 12.01
CA ILE A 294 2.14 -7.41 12.28
C ILE A 294 2.03 -7.04 13.76
N ASP A 295 2.04 -5.75 14.03
CA ASP A 295 1.78 -5.15 15.32
C ASP A 295 0.46 -4.39 15.25
N LEU A 296 -0.58 -4.95 15.87
CA LEU A 296 -1.94 -4.43 15.74
C LEU A 296 -2.13 -3.08 16.41
N GLU A 297 -1.34 -2.74 17.44
CA GLU A 297 -1.39 -1.43 18.05
C GLU A 297 -0.77 -0.37 17.14
N GLU A 298 0.32 -0.71 16.44
CA GLU A 298 0.94 0.19 15.46
C GLU A 298 0.06 0.34 14.22
N VAL A 299 -0.46 -0.75 13.68
CA VAL A 299 -1.35 -0.73 12.50
C VAL A 299 -2.63 0.06 12.76
N GLN A 300 -3.21 -0.05 13.96
CA GLN A 300 -4.38 0.77 14.34
C GLN A 300 -4.07 2.26 14.44
N SER A 301 -2.82 2.61 14.67
CA SER A 301 -2.37 4.00 14.79
C SER A 301 -1.92 4.59 13.46
N GLU A 302 -1.73 3.77 12.43
CA GLU A 302 -1.28 4.19 11.11
C GLU A 302 -2.45 4.56 10.19
N SER A 303 -2.11 5.32 9.13
CA SER A 303 -3.04 5.83 8.11
C SER A 303 -3.76 4.77 7.27
N TRP A 304 -3.43 3.52 7.45
CA TRP A 304 -4.05 2.35 6.83
C TRP A 304 -5.37 1.95 7.49
N ALA A 305 -5.46 2.20 8.75
CA ALA A 305 -6.71 2.20 9.43
C ALA A 305 -7.39 3.53 9.10
N SER A 306 -7.90 3.68 7.89
CA SER A 306 -9.08 4.50 7.73
C SER A 306 -10.14 3.79 8.55
N ILE A 307 -10.09 4.04 9.85
CA ILE A 307 -11.07 3.55 10.79
C ILE A 307 -12.33 4.30 10.46
N VAL A 308 -13.09 3.74 9.57
CA VAL A 308 -14.50 4.07 9.50
C VAL A 308 -15.06 3.65 10.85
N PRO A 309 -15.59 4.57 11.66
CA PRO A 309 -16.18 4.22 12.94
C PRO A 309 -17.13 3.05 12.77
N GLY A 310 -16.90 1.97 13.51
CA GLY A 310 -17.67 0.72 13.41
C GLY A 310 -17.14 -0.32 12.43
N LYS A 311 -16.07 -0.08 11.69
CA LYS A 311 -15.33 -1.13 10.96
C LYS A 311 -14.12 -1.56 11.80
N PRO A 312 -14.03 -2.81 12.23
CA PRO A 312 -13.04 -3.23 13.24
C PRO A 312 -11.63 -3.44 12.73
N MET A 313 -11.38 -3.23 11.41
CA MET A 313 -10.08 -3.54 10.81
C MET A 313 -9.85 -2.72 9.56
N SER A 314 -8.59 -2.37 9.25
CA SER A 314 -8.30 -1.74 7.98
C SER A 314 -8.69 -2.68 6.83
N PRO A 315 -9.23 -2.18 5.72
CA PRO A 315 -9.53 -3.01 4.55
C PRO A 315 -8.32 -3.85 4.10
N LEU A 316 -7.13 -3.30 4.20
CA LEU A 316 -5.91 -4.00 3.83
C LEU A 316 -5.57 -5.14 4.78
N LEU A 317 -5.63 -4.92 6.10
CA LEU A 317 -5.39 -5.99 7.08
C LEU A 317 -6.44 -7.10 6.93
N HIS A 318 -7.69 -6.73 6.72
CA HIS A 318 -8.76 -7.67 6.43
C HIS A 318 -8.46 -8.46 5.13
N GLN A 319 -8.01 -7.78 4.09
CA GLN A 319 -7.60 -8.42 2.84
C GLN A 319 -6.37 -9.31 3.01
N VAL A 320 -5.36 -8.91 3.77
CA VAL A 320 -4.19 -9.75 4.09
C VAL A 320 -4.64 -11.04 4.77
N ILE A 321 -5.51 -10.94 5.78
CA ILE A 321 -6.03 -12.09 6.50
C ILE A 321 -6.87 -13.00 5.59
N LEU A 322 -7.80 -12.44 4.81
CA LEU A 322 -8.64 -13.22 3.90
C LEU A 322 -7.83 -13.93 2.82
N ARG A 323 -6.77 -13.32 2.32
CA ARG A 323 -5.91 -13.90 1.28
C ARG A 323 -5.06 -15.01 1.82
N ASP A 324 -4.46 -14.80 2.96
CA ASP A 324 -3.67 -15.82 3.62
C ASP A 324 -4.54 -17.06 3.93
N GLN A 325 -5.81 -16.85 4.29
CA GLN A 325 -6.80 -17.91 4.42
C GLN A 325 -7.11 -18.61 3.09
N ALA A 326 -7.27 -17.87 2.01
CA ALA A 326 -7.56 -18.43 0.68
C ALA A 326 -6.38 -19.25 0.16
N VAL A 327 -5.15 -18.80 0.37
CA VAL A 327 -3.92 -19.48 -0.04
C VAL A 327 -3.71 -20.77 0.78
N ASN A 328 -3.91 -20.71 2.10
CA ASN A 328 -3.67 -21.83 2.99
C ASN A 328 -4.81 -22.87 3.06
N ARG A 329 -5.88 -22.72 2.25
CA ARG A 329 -7.04 -23.63 2.18
C ARG A 329 -7.64 -24.01 3.54
N GLY A 330 -7.41 -23.21 4.55
CA GLY A 330 -7.79 -23.51 5.92
C GLY A 330 -9.07 -22.77 6.29
N GLN A 331 -10.10 -23.50 6.47
CA GLN A 331 -11.32 -23.27 7.22
C GLN A 331 -11.08 -22.57 8.56
N MET A 332 -10.50 -21.34 8.55
CA MET A 332 -10.27 -20.62 9.79
C MET A 332 -10.60 -19.15 9.65
N LEU A 333 -11.28 -18.67 10.64
CA LEU A 333 -11.50 -17.28 10.97
C LEU A 333 -12.77 -16.59 10.47
N LEU A 334 -13.71 -17.31 9.96
CA LEU A 334 -15.09 -16.81 9.96
C LEU A 334 -15.49 -16.28 11.36
N ASP A 335 -14.92 -16.84 12.43
CA ASP A 335 -15.22 -16.44 13.81
C ASP A 335 -14.60 -15.12 14.26
N THR A 336 -13.57 -14.64 13.59
CA THR A 336 -12.93 -13.35 13.89
C THR A 336 -13.31 -12.24 12.91
N VAL A 337 -13.91 -12.58 11.78
CA VAL A 337 -14.49 -11.62 10.85
C VAL A 337 -15.89 -11.26 11.34
N PRO A 338 -16.20 -9.98 11.58
CA PRO A 338 -17.56 -9.59 11.94
C PRO A 338 -18.58 -10.14 10.95
N GLU A 339 -19.70 -10.63 11.46
CA GLU A 339 -20.73 -11.37 10.70
C GLU A 339 -21.17 -10.67 9.41
N LYS A 340 -21.22 -9.33 9.45
CA LYS A 340 -21.54 -8.47 8.29
C LYS A 340 -20.51 -8.50 7.13
N TYR A 341 -19.34 -9.10 7.33
CA TYR A 341 -18.29 -9.27 6.30
C TYR A 341 -18.08 -10.73 5.92
N ARG A 342 -18.87 -11.66 6.49
CA ARG A 342 -18.92 -13.05 6.08
C ARG A 342 -19.84 -13.13 4.85
N HIS A 343 -19.29 -12.97 3.67
CA HIS A 343 -20.04 -13.23 2.44
C HIS A 343 -20.02 -14.73 2.16
N GLU A 344 -21.20 -15.30 2.02
CA GLU A 344 -21.44 -16.66 1.55
C GLU A 344 -20.88 -16.88 0.12
#